data_9ddcc0c3b00909bba7b7240c366fd53c
#
_entry.id   9ddcc0c3b00909bba7b7240c366fd53c
#
_cell.length_a   1.000
_cell.length_b   1.000
_cell.length_c   1.000
_cell.angle_alpha   90.00
_cell.angle_beta   90.00
_cell.angle_gamma   90.00
#
_symmetry.space_group_name_H-M   'P 1'
#
loop_
_entity.id
_entity.type
_entity.pdbx_description
1 polymer ?
#
loop_
_entity_poly.entity_id
_entity_poly.type
_entity_poly.pdbx_seq_one_letter_code
_entity_poly.pdbx_strand_id
1 'polypeptide(L)'
;MSVKKVAILVDDLELGSPSQQIVDRFLIGYNRDGVFERPAIEKIAIWCRSADEKIAQQRRHEFPKNFVSSRDEATANANAVVFIQNEGLPDLIEHAPAGAPTFVYGLLAKTKAGAEAIIRTAENRNLPLCAGSVMSALQHLPPMDIPTGRGIGAQIREALIVTQGASPKAELDAFDALAPILDRHGGIREIRNIKTLEGDAVWEAGNQDWSWRMLASAFSRTDKAQGNTLLDGRTEDIVGLGLTQKMAKNPRARIIEHSGGLRTAITVLDGVVADLLVAVRAGRRLLPGTIYSTQLFQSQAPQQEHFSRLVAAISDFFESGRAPWDTTRALVAADLAERLGK
;
A
#
# COMPACT_ATOMS: atom_id res chain seq x y z
N MET A 1 -15.69 -16.64 14.06
CA MET A 1 -17.16 -16.40 14.10
C MET A 1 -17.53 -15.70 12.82
N SER A 2 -18.67 -15.99 12.19
CA SER A 2 -19.09 -15.25 11.00
C SER A 2 -19.44 -13.81 11.36
N VAL A 3 -19.06 -12.87 10.49
CA VAL A 3 -19.42 -11.45 10.63
C VAL A 3 -20.87 -11.27 10.17
N LYS A 4 -21.76 -10.82 11.07
CA LYS A 4 -23.20 -10.74 10.75
C LYS A 4 -23.49 -9.69 9.69
N LYS A 5 -22.93 -8.49 9.80
CA LYS A 5 -23.18 -7.40 8.86
C LYS A 5 -21.94 -6.55 8.65
N VAL A 6 -21.56 -6.34 7.37
CA VAL A 6 -20.53 -5.38 6.96
C VAL A 6 -21.19 -4.20 6.25
N ALA A 7 -20.85 -2.98 6.66
CA ALA A 7 -21.18 -1.76 5.92
C ALA A 7 -20.02 -1.39 5.01
N ILE A 8 -20.30 -1.08 3.75
CA ILE A 8 -19.30 -0.58 2.79
C ILE A 8 -19.78 0.77 2.27
N LEU A 9 -19.01 1.82 2.54
CA LEU A 9 -19.31 3.17 2.11
C LEU A 9 -18.28 3.60 1.06
N VAL A 10 -18.78 3.92 -0.13
CA VAL A 10 -17.94 4.29 -1.29
C VAL A 10 -18.38 5.61 -1.91
N ASP A 11 -17.45 6.38 -2.46
CA ASP A 11 -17.75 7.59 -3.21
C ASP A 11 -18.30 7.26 -4.61
N ASP A 12 -17.67 6.30 -5.28
CA ASP A 12 -17.97 5.89 -6.66
C ASP A 12 -17.80 4.37 -6.85
N LEU A 13 -18.32 3.86 -7.95
CA LEU A 13 -18.12 2.49 -8.44
C LEU A 13 -17.76 2.51 -9.93
N GLU A 14 -16.68 3.15 -10.29
CA GLU A 14 -16.18 3.17 -11.66
C GLU A 14 -15.52 1.84 -12.05
N LEU A 15 -15.58 1.51 -13.34
CA LEU A 15 -14.95 0.30 -13.87
C LEU A 15 -13.44 0.31 -13.63
N GLY A 16 -12.94 -0.71 -12.97
CA GLY A 16 -11.51 -0.87 -12.64
C GLY A 16 -11.06 -0.07 -11.42
N SER A 17 -11.94 0.73 -10.81
CA SER A 17 -11.60 1.48 -9.59
C SER A 17 -11.37 0.55 -8.39
N PRO A 18 -10.59 0.98 -7.39
CA PRO A 18 -10.45 0.23 -6.15
C PRO A 18 -11.80 -0.06 -5.47
N SER A 19 -12.74 0.87 -5.54
CA SER A 19 -14.09 0.71 -5.00
C SER A 19 -14.80 -0.48 -5.63
N GLN A 20 -14.82 -0.55 -6.96
CA GLN A 20 -15.41 -1.69 -7.67
C GLN A 20 -14.69 -3.00 -7.31
N GLN A 21 -13.35 -3.00 -7.33
CA GLN A 21 -12.56 -4.20 -7.08
C GLN A 21 -12.80 -4.77 -5.68
N ILE A 22 -12.96 -3.92 -4.69
CA ILE A 22 -13.23 -4.33 -3.31
C ILE A 22 -14.70 -4.75 -3.14
N VAL A 23 -15.65 -3.92 -3.60
CA VAL A 23 -17.08 -4.20 -3.48
C VAL A 23 -17.46 -5.51 -4.16
N ASP A 24 -17.00 -5.73 -5.40
CA ASP A 24 -17.31 -6.95 -6.15
C ASP A 24 -16.79 -8.20 -5.44
N ARG A 25 -15.60 -8.13 -4.83
CA ARG A 25 -15.04 -9.26 -4.08
C ARG A 25 -15.81 -9.57 -2.79
N PHE A 26 -16.34 -8.57 -2.14
CA PHE A 26 -17.24 -8.80 -1.01
C PHE A 26 -18.57 -9.40 -1.44
N LEU A 27 -19.16 -8.92 -2.56
CA LEU A 27 -20.45 -9.40 -3.05
C LEU A 27 -20.40 -10.80 -3.68
N ILE A 28 -19.39 -11.04 -4.49
CA ILE A 28 -19.32 -12.22 -5.37
C ILE A 28 -18.36 -13.28 -4.81
N GLY A 29 -17.26 -12.83 -4.23
CA GLY A 29 -16.11 -13.65 -3.88
C GLY A 29 -14.93 -13.40 -4.86
N TYR A 30 -13.83 -14.12 -4.67
CA TYR A 30 -12.58 -13.89 -5.39
C TYR A 30 -11.73 -15.15 -5.46
N ASN A 31 -10.85 -15.18 -6.47
CA ASN A 31 -9.78 -16.18 -6.54
C ASN A 31 -8.55 -15.68 -5.77
N ARG A 32 -7.94 -16.56 -4.99
CA ARG A 32 -6.65 -16.37 -4.34
C ARG A 32 -5.89 -17.70 -4.34
N ASP A 33 -4.66 -17.67 -4.83
CA ASP A 33 -3.78 -18.86 -4.90
C ASP A 33 -4.47 -20.08 -5.54
N GLY A 34 -5.31 -19.85 -6.56
CA GLY A 34 -6.03 -20.89 -7.29
C GLY A 34 -7.31 -21.41 -6.61
N VAL A 35 -7.70 -20.83 -5.47
CA VAL A 35 -8.92 -21.20 -4.75
C VAL A 35 -9.93 -20.05 -4.83
N PHE A 36 -11.20 -20.38 -5.13
CA PHE A 36 -12.29 -19.41 -5.05
C PHE A 36 -12.80 -19.29 -3.63
N GLU A 37 -12.72 -18.10 -3.06
CA GLU A 37 -13.11 -17.79 -1.68
C GLU A 37 -14.29 -16.81 -1.65
N ARG A 38 -15.05 -16.87 -0.57
CA ARG A 38 -16.07 -15.87 -0.23
C ARG A 38 -15.87 -15.43 1.21
N PRO A 39 -15.90 -14.11 1.50
CA PRO A 39 -15.89 -13.66 2.88
C PRO A 39 -17.04 -14.30 3.69
N ALA A 40 -16.75 -14.72 4.90
CA ALA A 40 -17.73 -15.33 5.82
C ALA A 40 -18.64 -14.25 6.44
N ILE A 41 -19.43 -13.57 5.61
CA ILE A 41 -20.30 -12.44 5.96
C ILE A 41 -21.73 -12.79 5.62
N GLU A 42 -22.64 -12.63 6.59
CA GLU A 42 -24.05 -12.96 6.41
C GLU A 42 -24.80 -11.88 5.61
N LYS A 43 -24.45 -10.60 5.83
CA LYS A 43 -25.10 -9.47 5.15
C LYS A 43 -24.08 -8.37 4.81
N ILE A 44 -24.20 -7.83 3.61
CA ILE A 44 -23.42 -6.67 3.15
C ILE A 44 -24.41 -5.55 2.86
N ALA A 45 -24.14 -4.34 3.39
CA ALA A 45 -24.91 -3.13 3.11
C ALA A 45 -23.98 -2.09 2.47
N ILE A 46 -24.29 -1.66 1.26
CA ILE A 46 -23.47 -0.75 0.46
C ILE A 46 -24.20 0.56 0.29
N TRP A 47 -23.56 1.64 0.71
CA TRP A 47 -23.95 2.97 0.31
C TRP A 47 -22.93 3.53 -0.68
N CYS A 48 -23.42 4.00 -1.83
CA CYS A 48 -22.61 4.60 -2.88
C CYS A 48 -23.08 6.04 -3.11
N ARG A 49 -22.16 7.03 -3.01
CA ARG A 49 -22.49 8.44 -3.20
C ARG A 49 -22.92 8.72 -4.66
N SER A 50 -22.10 8.28 -5.62
CA SER A 50 -22.35 8.44 -7.06
C SER A 50 -23.15 7.26 -7.60
N ALA A 51 -24.40 7.14 -7.14
CA ALA A 51 -25.25 5.99 -7.46
C ALA A 51 -25.70 5.92 -8.93
N ASP A 52 -25.52 6.98 -9.69
CA ASP A 52 -25.95 7.09 -11.09
C ASP A 52 -24.93 6.56 -12.09
N GLU A 53 -23.73 6.18 -11.63
CA GLU A 53 -22.70 5.60 -12.49
C GLU A 53 -23.11 4.23 -13.00
N LYS A 54 -22.71 3.92 -14.24
CA LYS A 54 -23.11 2.70 -14.96
C LYS A 54 -22.85 1.43 -14.16
N ILE A 55 -21.68 1.31 -13.53
CA ILE A 55 -21.32 0.12 -12.74
C ILE A 55 -22.13 0.07 -11.44
N ALA A 56 -22.33 1.21 -10.76
CA ALA A 56 -23.17 1.29 -9.58
C ALA A 56 -24.62 0.85 -9.86
N GLN A 57 -25.20 1.33 -10.97
CA GLN A 57 -26.53 0.93 -11.41
C GLN A 57 -26.60 -0.57 -11.73
N GLN A 58 -25.60 -1.12 -12.44
CA GLN A 58 -25.53 -2.54 -12.75
C GLN A 58 -25.48 -3.38 -11.47
N ARG A 59 -24.59 -3.05 -10.54
CA ARG A 59 -24.46 -3.78 -9.26
C ARG A 59 -25.70 -3.67 -8.40
N ARG A 60 -26.37 -2.52 -8.40
CA ARG A 60 -27.65 -2.33 -7.72
C ARG A 60 -28.75 -3.22 -8.34
N HIS A 61 -28.76 -3.39 -9.64
CA HIS A 61 -29.70 -4.29 -10.31
C HIS A 61 -29.41 -5.75 -10.01
N GLU A 62 -28.15 -6.18 -10.01
CA GLU A 62 -27.71 -7.55 -9.72
C GLU A 62 -27.90 -7.91 -8.24
N PHE A 63 -27.65 -6.96 -7.33
CA PHE A 63 -27.66 -7.15 -5.88
C PHE A 63 -28.56 -6.14 -5.15
N PRO A 64 -29.87 -6.07 -5.46
CA PRO A 64 -30.74 -4.99 -4.97
C PRO A 64 -30.90 -4.96 -3.44
N LYS A 65 -30.72 -6.09 -2.76
CA LYS A 65 -30.83 -6.18 -1.30
C LYS A 65 -29.58 -5.67 -0.56
N ASN A 66 -28.47 -5.45 -1.27
CA ASN A 66 -27.22 -5.02 -0.71
C ASN A 66 -27.03 -3.50 -0.76
N PHE A 67 -27.70 -2.82 -1.69
CA PHE A 67 -27.59 -1.37 -1.83
C PHE A 67 -28.66 -0.65 -1.01
N VAL A 68 -28.24 0.32 -0.22
CA VAL A 68 -29.10 1.08 0.69
C VAL A 68 -29.13 2.56 0.32
N SER A 69 -30.12 3.29 0.85
CA SER A 69 -30.39 4.68 0.46
C SER A 69 -29.57 5.71 1.26
N SER A 70 -29.07 5.35 2.45
CA SER A 70 -28.34 6.28 3.30
C SER A 70 -27.15 5.60 4.00
N ARG A 71 -26.20 6.44 4.49
CA ARG A 71 -25.08 6.01 5.32
C ARG A 71 -25.56 5.37 6.62
N ASP A 72 -26.54 5.98 7.25
CA ASP A 72 -27.11 5.50 8.52
C ASP A 72 -27.75 4.11 8.35
N GLU A 73 -28.45 3.87 7.24
CA GLU A 73 -28.98 2.56 6.93
C GLU A 73 -27.88 1.52 6.71
N ALA A 74 -26.77 1.91 6.03
CA ALA A 74 -25.64 1.04 5.84
C ALA A 74 -25.01 0.64 7.18
N THR A 75 -24.70 1.63 8.03
CA THR A 75 -23.97 1.44 9.29
C THR A 75 -24.85 0.93 10.43
N ALA A 76 -26.18 1.07 10.36
CA ALA A 76 -27.10 0.56 11.39
C ALA A 76 -26.85 -0.92 11.67
N ASN A 77 -26.47 -1.24 12.91
CA ASN A 77 -26.16 -2.60 13.38
C ASN A 77 -25.04 -3.31 12.58
N ALA A 78 -24.14 -2.56 11.95
CA ALA A 78 -22.97 -3.14 11.30
C ALA A 78 -21.98 -3.65 12.35
N ASN A 79 -21.41 -4.82 12.10
CA ASN A 79 -20.37 -5.41 12.94
C ASN A 79 -18.96 -5.04 12.47
N ALA A 80 -18.84 -4.54 11.23
CA ALA A 80 -17.60 -4.03 10.66
C ALA A 80 -17.91 -3.01 9.57
N VAL A 81 -16.95 -2.12 9.28
CA VAL A 81 -17.14 -1.02 8.31
C VAL A 81 -15.93 -0.92 7.38
N VAL A 82 -16.20 -0.71 6.09
CA VAL A 82 -15.21 -0.36 5.08
C VAL A 82 -15.53 1.04 4.55
N PHE A 83 -14.58 1.95 4.63
CA PHE A 83 -14.63 3.23 3.97
C PHE A 83 -13.69 3.25 2.76
N ILE A 84 -14.24 3.53 1.57
CA ILE A 84 -13.48 3.74 0.34
C ILE A 84 -13.87 5.13 -0.15
N GLN A 85 -13.46 6.14 0.59
CA GLN A 85 -13.88 7.52 0.38
C GLN A 85 -12.70 8.46 0.49
N ASN A 86 -12.67 9.47 -0.39
CA ASN A 86 -11.62 10.47 -0.41
C ASN A 86 -11.95 11.71 0.45
N GLU A 87 -13.23 11.94 0.78
CA GLU A 87 -13.71 13.12 1.50
C GLU A 87 -14.63 12.78 2.66
N GLY A 88 -14.60 13.63 3.69
CA GLY A 88 -15.52 13.53 4.82
C GLY A 88 -15.26 12.38 5.79
N LEU A 89 -14.07 11.77 5.76
CA LEU A 89 -13.73 10.65 6.64
C LEU A 89 -13.86 10.94 8.14
N PRO A 90 -13.52 12.14 8.67
CA PRO A 90 -13.75 12.45 10.09
C PRO A 90 -15.21 12.25 10.50
N ASP A 91 -16.15 12.80 9.74
CA ASP A 91 -17.59 12.65 10.01
C ASP A 91 -18.06 11.21 9.87
N LEU A 92 -17.46 10.46 8.95
CA LEU A 92 -17.82 9.06 8.68
C LEU A 92 -17.38 8.12 9.79
N ILE A 93 -16.22 8.34 10.39
CA ILE A 93 -15.73 7.55 11.54
C ILE A 93 -16.67 7.70 12.73
N GLU A 94 -17.34 8.85 12.90
CA GLU A 94 -18.34 9.05 13.91
C GLU A 94 -19.62 8.24 13.70
N HIS A 95 -19.93 7.85 12.47
CA HIS A 95 -21.08 7.00 12.14
C HIS A 95 -20.78 5.50 12.25
N ALA A 96 -19.52 5.09 12.37
CA ALA A 96 -19.18 3.69 12.60
C ALA A 96 -19.71 3.24 13.96
N PRO A 97 -20.38 2.06 14.08
CA PRO A 97 -20.84 1.56 15.36
C PRO A 97 -19.67 1.36 16.33
N ALA A 98 -19.87 1.72 17.61
CA ALA A 98 -18.81 1.59 18.61
C ALA A 98 -18.30 0.13 18.69
N GLY A 99 -16.98 -0.03 18.75
CA GLY A 99 -16.31 -1.32 18.79
C GLY A 99 -16.24 -2.07 17.45
N ALA A 100 -16.84 -1.56 16.37
CA ALA A 100 -16.81 -2.22 15.07
C ALA A 100 -15.42 -2.07 14.40
N PRO A 101 -14.74 -3.16 14.02
CA PRO A 101 -13.55 -3.09 13.21
C PRO A 101 -13.79 -2.26 11.95
N THR A 102 -12.93 -1.29 11.72
CA THR A 102 -13.09 -0.28 10.67
C THR A 102 -11.86 -0.23 9.78
N PHE A 103 -12.05 -0.50 8.50
CA PHE A 103 -11.02 -0.39 7.49
C PHE A 103 -11.25 0.85 6.62
N VAL A 104 -10.19 1.62 6.40
CA VAL A 104 -10.17 2.79 5.50
C VAL A 104 -9.23 2.52 4.34
N TYR A 105 -9.75 2.56 3.12
CA TYR A 105 -8.93 2.42 1.93
C TYR A 105 -8.18 3.72 1.62
N GLY A 106 -6.85 3.67 1.60
CA GLY A 106 -5.97 4.79 1.33
C GLY A 106 -5.55 5.56 2.58
N LEU A 107 -5.44 6.87 2.47
CA LEU A 107 -5.00 7.75 3.55
C LEU A 107 -6.13 8.05 4.54
N LEU A 108 -5.82 8.09 5.83
CA LEU A 108 -6.75 8.62 6.84
C LEU A 108 -7.00 10.12 6.65
N ALA A 109 -5.96 10.88 6.33
CA ALA A 109 -6.04 12.30 6.04
C ALA A 109 -4.87 12.75 5.17
N LYS A 110 -4.97 13.93 4.57
CA LYS A 110 -3.89 14.58 3.80
C LYS A 110 -2.83 15.24 4.70
N THR A 111 -3.07 15.29 6.02
CA THR A 111 -2.15 15.87 7.00
C THR A 111 -1.98 14.96 8.20
N LYS A 112 -0.80 15.02 8.84
CA LYS A 112 -0.52 14.27 10.07
C LYS A 112 -1.53 14.59 11.17
N ALA A 113 -1.79 15.87 11.40
CA ALA A 113 -2.75 16.30 12.43
C ALA A 113 -4.18 15.78 12.19
N GLY A 114 -4.61 15.76 10.93
CA GLY A 114 -5.90 15.17 10.55
C GLY A 114 -5.97 13.67 10.83
N ALA A 115 -4.92 12.93 10.49
CA ALA A 115 -4.86 11.50 10.77
C ALA A 115 -4.84 11.21 12.28
N GLU A 116 -4.09 11.99 13.07
CA GLU A 116 -4.10 11.90 14.54
C GLU A 116 -5.48 12.16 15.14
N ALA A 117 -6.22 13.12 14.59
CA ALA A 117 -7.59 13.42 15.04
C ALA A 117 -8.53 12.24 14.79
N ILE A 118 -8.45 11.62 13.60
CA ILE A 118 -9.25 10.43 13.24
C ILE A 118 -8.89 9.25 14.15
N ILE A 119 -7.62 9.01 14.41
CA ILE A 119 -7.19 7.92 15.30
C ILE A 119 -7.70 8.15 16.71
N ARG A 120 -7.60 9.36 17.27
CA ARG A 120 -8.16 9.68 18.58
C ARG A 120 -9.67 9.47 18.64
N THR A 121 -10.41 9.83 17.59
CA THR A 121 -11.85 9.57 17.49
C THR A 121 -12.12 8.07 17.52
N ALA A 122 -11.38 7.28 16.76
CA ALA A 122 -11.51 5.83 16.75
C ALA A 122 -11.21 5.21 18.13
N GLU A 123 -10.14 5.64 18.79
CA GLU A 123 -9.76 5.20 20.14
C GLU A 123 -10.87 5.52 21.17
N ASN A 124 -11.41 6.75 21.17
CA ASN A 124 -12.49 7.17 22.05
C ASN A 124 -13.78 6.35 21.88
N ARG A 125 -13.97 5.79 20.69
CA ARG A 125 -15.11 4.93 20.34
C ARG A 125 -14.80 3.44 20.43
N ASN A 126 -13.60 3.08 20.86
CA ASN A 126 -13.09 1.70 20.88
C ASN A 126 -13.20 1.00 19.51
N LEU A 127 -12.98 1.74 18.41
CA LEU A 127 -12.97 1.20 17.07
C LEU A 127 -11.59 0.61 16.75
N PRO A 128 -11.43 -0.70 16.54
CA PRO A 128 -10.23 -1.22 15.91
C PRO A 128 -10.12 -0.61 14.51
N LEU A 129 -9.08 0.20 14.27
CA LEU A 129 -8.89 0.96 13.03
C LEU A 129 -7.70 0.42 12.25
N CYS A 130 -7.89 0.25 10.95
CA CYS A 130 -6.83 -0.05 9.99
C CYS A 130 -7.01 0.81 8.74
N ALA A 131 -5.92 1.33 8.18
CA ALA A 131 -5.96 2.09 6.93
C ALA A 131 -4.79 1.73 6.03
N GLY A 132 -5.00 1.76 4.72
CA GLY A 132 -3.98 1.51 3.71
C GLY A 132 -4.58 1.14 2.36
N SER A 133 -3.72 1.00 1.35
CA SER A 133 -4.14 0.68 0.00
C SER A 133 -3.85 -0.78 -0.37
N VAL A 134 -4.29 -1.16 -1.56
CA VAL A 134 -3.99 -2.47 -2.14
C VAL A 134 -2.48 -2.73 -2.32
N MET A 135 -1.68 -1.68 -2.37
CA MET A 135 -0.22 -1.77 -2.46
C MET A 135 0.40 -2.52 -1.28
N SER A 136 -0.29 -2.53 -0.14
CA SER A 136 0.09 -3.29 1.05
C SER A 136 -0.06 -4.80 0.93
N ALA A 137 -0.81 -5.25 -0.06
CA ALA A 137 -1.15 -6.66 -0.26
C ALA A 137 -0.45 -7.29 -1.48
N LEU A 138 0.56 -6.61 -2.04
CA LEU A 138 1.32 -7.11 -3.19
C LEU A 138 2.13 -8.36 -2.83
N GLN A 139 2.21 -9.28 -3.77
CA GLN A 139 3.03 -10.47 -3.64
C GLN A 139 4.50 -10.14 -3.91
N HIS A 140 5.39 -10.74 -3.11
CA HIS A 140 6.83 -10.61 -3.29
C HIS A 140 7.38 -11.73 -4.17
N LEU A 141 8.06 -11.41 -5.27
CA LEU A 141 8.66 -12.36 -6.19
C LEU A 141 10.15 -12.05 -6.42
N PRO A 142 11.08 -12.88 -5.91
CA PRO A 142 10.85 -14.00 -5.00
C PRO A 142 10.40 -13.53 -3.60
N PRO A 143 9.88 -14.41 -2.76
CA PRO A 143 9.63 -14.12 -1.35
C PRO A 143 10.90 -13.58 -0.69
N MET A 144 10.75 -12.54 0.13
CA MET A 144 11.88 -11.92 0.83
C MET A 144 12.04 -12.57 2.20
N ASP A 145 12.98 -13.49 2.29
CA ASP A 145 13.28 -14.23 3.53
C ASP A 145 14.40 -13.53 4.31
N ILE A 146 14.02 -12.51 5.08
CA ILE A 146 14.91 -11.81 6.00
C ILE A 146 14.79 -12.48 7.35
N PRO A 147 15.91 -12.96 7.96
CA PRO A 147 15.86 -13.64 9.24
C PRO A 147 15.19 -12.82 10.33
N THR A 148 14.14 -13.38 10.94
CA THR A 148 13.44 -12.81 12.08
C THR A 148 13.73 -13.67 13.32
N GLY A 149 13.85 -13.07 14.50
CA GLY A 149 14.00 -13.83 15.75
C GLY A 149 14.57 -13.00 16.90
N ARG A 150 14.22 -13.36 18.12
CA ARG A 150 14.75 -12.71 19.34
C ARG A 150 16.26 -12.88 19.39
N GLY A 151 17.00 -11.77 19.39
CA GLY A 151 18.46 -11.74 19.51
C GLY A 151 19.24 -12.00 18.20
N ILE A 152 18.59 -12.51 17.15
CA ILE A 152 19.22 -12.82 15.85
C ILE A 152 18.61 -11.98 14.73
N GLY A 153 17.43 -11.39 14.95
CA GLY A 153 16.66 -10.66 13.94
C GLY A 153 17.47 -9.54 13.30
N ALA A 154 17.52 -9.56 11.98
CA ALA A 154 18.10 -8.48 11.22
C ALA A 154 17.11 -7.31 11.18
N GLN A 155 17.56 -6.13 11.62
CA GLN A 155 16.80 -4.89 11.44
C GLN A 155 17.11 -4.31 10.06
N ILE A 156 16.08 -3.85 9.40
CA ILE A 156 16.23 -3.06 8.17
C ILE A 156 16.71 -1.67 8.57
N ARG A 157 17.78 -1.21 7.93
CA ARG A 157 18.37 0.12 8.14
C ARG A 157 18.22 1.00 6.92
N GLU A 158 18.22 0.39 5.77
CA GLU A 158 18.05 1.07 4.51
C GLU A 158 17.06 0.29 3.67
N ALA A 159 16.16 0.99 3.02
CA ALA A 159 15.25 0.45 2.03
C ALA A 159 15.22 1.35 0.81
N LEU A 160 15.14 0.75 -0.36
CA LEU A 160 15.01 1.44 -1.63
C LEU A 160 13.85 0.78 -2.39
N ILE A 161 12.95 1.60 -2.89
CA ILE A 161 11.91 1.18 -3.81
C ILE A 161 12.06 1.96 -5.12
N VAL A 162 12.02 1.24 -6.22
CA VAL A 162 11.97 1.80 -7.57
C VAL A 162 10.54 1.74 -8.06
N THR A 163 10.05 2.86 -8.52
CA THR A 163 8.72 3.02 -9.11
C THR A 163 8.77 3.85 -10.38
N GLN A 164 7.65 3.97 -11.06
CA GLN A 164 7.45 4.89 -12.18
C GLN A 164 6.26 5.81 -11.91
N GLY A 165 6.20 6.93 -12.65
CA GLY A 165 5.17 7.95 -12.47
C GLY A 165 5.54 8.97 -11.39
N ALA A 166 5.94 10.17 -11.84
CA ALA A 166 6.35 11.26 -10.96
C ALA A 166 5.13 12.02 -10.40
N SER A 167 4.30 11.35 -9.60
CA SER A 167 3.17 11.97 -8.92
C SER A 167 3.21 11.69 -7.42
N PRO A 168 2.68 12.60 -6.57
CA PRO A 168 2.58 12.34 -5.14
C PRO A 168 1.85 11.03 -4.82
N LYS A 169 0.85 10.67 -5.64
CA LYS A 169 0.13 9.41 -5.50
C LYS A 169 1.04 8.20 -5.73
N ALA A 170 1.84 8.19 -6.80
CA ALA A 170 2.75 7.09 -7.09
C ALA A 170 3.82 6.94 -6.00
N GLU A 171 4.32 8.03 -5.44
CA GLU A 171 5.28 8.03 -4.34
C GLU A 171 4.64 7.48 -3.04
N LEU A 172 3.38 7.82 -2.76
CA LEU A 172 2.62 7.26 -1.62
C LEU A 172 2.29 5.78 -1.82
N ASP A 173 1.90 5.38 -3.01
CA ASP A 173 1.67 3.98 -3.36
C ASP A 173 2.95 3.15 -3.19
N ALA A 174 4.11 3.70 -3.60
CA ALA A 174 5.41 3.06 -3.40
C ALA A 174 5.75 2.92 -1.90
N PHE A 175 5.50 3.96 -1.10
CA PHE A 175 5.67 3.89 0.34
C PHE A 175 4.77 2.81 0.97
N ASP A 176 3.49 2.78 0.58
CA ASP A 176 2.52 1.81 1.09
C ASP A 176 2.87 0.37 0.70
N ALA A 177 3.46 0.18 -0.49
CA ALA A 177 3.98 -1.11 -0.96
C ALA A 177 5.23 -1.58 -0.18
N LEU A 178 6.09 -0.64 0.23
CA LEU A 178 7.28 -0.93 1.03
C LEU A 178 6.95 -1.22 2.50
N ALA A 179 5.89 -0.63 3.02
CA ALA A 179 5.52 -0.65 4.42
C ALA A 179 5.42 -2.06 5.05
N PRO A 180 4.81 -3.08 4.42
CA PRO A 180 4.73 -4.43 5.00
C PRO A 180 6.08 -5.09 5.23
N ILE A 181 7.09 -4.74 4.42
CA ILE A 181 8.46 -5.24 4.58
C ILE A 181 9.11 -4.61 5.80
N LEU A 182 8.92 -3.29 5.96
CA LEU A 182 9.47 -2.55 7.10
C LEU A 182 8.83 -2.96 8.43
N ASP A 183 7.51 -3.18 8.45
CA ASP A 183 6.76 -3.55 9.67
C ASP A 183 7.24 -4.88 10.26
N ARG A 184 7.61 -5.84 9.42
CA ARG A 184 8.11 -7.14 9.87
C ARG A 184 9.50 -7.08 10.52
N HIS A 185 10.27 -5.99 10.28
CA HIS A 185 11.69 -5.92 10.62
C HIS A 185 12.08 -4.66 11.39
N GLY A 186 11.23 -4.19 12.28
CA GLY A 186 11.53 -3.05 13.16
C GLY A 186 10.48 -1.95 13.12
N GLY A 187 9.56 -2.04 12.19
CA GLY A 187 8.44 -1.12 12.04
C GLY A 187 8.80 0.20 11.36
N ILE A 188 7.79 0.80 10.76
CA ILE A 188 7.84 2.17 10.25
C ILE A 188 7.80 3.11 11.44
N ARG A 189 8.63 4.15 11.39
CA ARG A 189 8.73 5.15 12.44
C ARG A 189 8.52 6.55 11.87
N GLU A 190 8.27 7.49 12.77
CA GLU A 190 8.09 8.91 12.46
C GLU A 190 9.17 9.45 11.51
N ILE A 191 8.74 10.27 10.54
CA ILE A 191 9.63 10.95 9.60
C ILE A 191 10.30 12.12 10.31
N ARG A 192 11.64 12.12 10.33
CA ARG A 192 12.45 13.23 10.81
C ARG A 192 12.71 14.24 9.71
N ASN A 193 13.13 13.74 8.56
CA ASN A 193 13.53 14.58 7.43
C ASN A 193 13.16 13.92 6.09
N ILE A 194 12.88 14.76 5.09
CA ILE A 194 12.74 14.35 3.68
C ILE A 194 13.62 15.24 2.84
N LYS A 195 14.52 14.63 2.07
CA LYS A 195 15.32 15.28 1.05
C LYS A 195 14.77 14.90 -0.33
N THR A 196 14.45 15.88 -1.13
CA THR A 196 14.05 15.69 -2.53
C THR A 196 15.26 15.88 -3.44
N LEU A 197 15.46 14.94 -4.36
CA LEU A 197 16.50 14.96 -5.38
C LEU A 197 15.84 14.82 -6.74
N GLU A 198 16.30 15.61 -7.73
CA GLU A 198 15.76 15.62 -9.09
C GLU A 198 16.90 15.71 -10.10
N GLY A 199 16.73 15.12 -11.28
CA GLY A 199 17.72 15.11 -12.34
C GLY A 199 19.05 14.50 -11.89
N ASP A 200 20.15 15.14 -12.22
CA ASP A 200 21.52 14.66 -11.94
C ASP A 200 21.81 14.53 -10.44
N ALA A 201 21.18 15.35 -9.59
CA ALA A 201 21.33 15.26 -8.15
C ALA A 201 20.92 13.89 -7.58
N VAL A 202 20.03 13.15 -8.26
CA VAL A 202 19.69 11.77 -7.89
C VAL A 202 20.92 10.88 -7.96
N TRP A 203 21.72 11.04 -9.00
CA TRP A 203 22.89 10.20 -9.27
C TRP A 203 24.09 10.61 -8.42
N GLU A 204 24.29 11.90 -8.23
CA GLU A 204 25.35 12.45 -7.37
C GLU A 204 25.21 12.00 -5.91
N ALA A 205 23.98 11.82 -5.46
CA ALA A 205 23.67 11.34 -4.10
C ALA A 205 23.89 9.83 -3.89
N GLY A 206 24.22 9.10 -4.94
CA GLY A 206 24.49 7.67 -4.88
C GLY A 206 25.64 7.32 -3.92
N ASN A 207 25.47 6.32 -3.06
CA ASN A 207 26.31 5.92 -1.92
C ASN A 207 26.43 6.94 -0.77
N GLN A 208 25.80 8.08 -0.85
CA GLN A 208 25.69 9.05 0.24
C GLN A 208 24.29 8.95 0.89
N ASP A 209 23.26 9.19 0.11
CA ASP A 209 21.88 9.23 0.57
C ASP A 209 21.14 7.92 0.28
N TRP A 210 21.53 7.21 -0.78
CA TRP A 210 21.02 5.89 -1.17
C TRP A 210 22.16 5.04 -1.75
N SER A 211 21.92 3.76 -2.05
CA SER A 211 22.99 2.81 -2.40
C SER A 211 22.86 2.29 -3.83
N TRP A 212 23.90 2.51 -4.66
CA TRP A 212 24.02 1.91 -5.99
C TRP A 212 23.90 0.38 -5.99
N ARG A 213 24.46 -0.29 -4.96
CA ARG A 213 24.36 -1.75 -4.83
C ARG A 213 22.94 -2.20 -4.57
N MET A 214 22.14 -1.42 -3.84
CA MET A 214 20.73 -1.72 -3.62
C MET A 214 19.94 -1.53 -4.91
N LEU A 215 20.22 -0.48 -5.68
CA LEU A 215 19.59 -0.27 -6.98
C LEU A 215 19.89 -1.42 -7.95
N ALA A 216 21.16 -1.83 -8.07
CA ALA A 216 21.54 -2.98 -8.89
C ALA A 216 20.86 -4.28 -8.43
N SER A 217 20.75 -4.48 -7.11
CA SER A 217 20.04 -5.64 -6.55
C SER A 217 18.55 -5.60 -6.83
N ALA A 218 17.92 -4.43 -6.79
CA ALA A 218 16.51 -4.25 -7.18
C ALA A 218 16.31 -4.59 -8.67
N PHE A 219 17.15 -4.06 -9.54
CA PHE A 219 17.07 -4.32 -10.99
C PHE A 219 17.29 -5.78 -11.37
N SER A 220 18.00 -6.57 -10.57
CA SER A 220 18.12 -8.01 -10.81
C SER A 220 16.80 -8.77 -10.66
N ARG A 221 15.73 -8.10 -10.22
CA ARG A 221 14.37 -8.66 -10.01
C ARG A 221 13.37 -8.23 -11.07
N THR A 222 13.73 -7.32 -11.98
CA THR A 222 12.79 -6.88 -13.02
C THR A 222 12.59 -7.93 -14.09
N ASP A 223 11.37 -8.08 -14.55
CA ASP A 223 10.97 -8.77 -15.76
C ASP A 223 10.41 -7.81 -16.83
N LYS A 224 10.39 -6.52 -16.54
CA LYS A 224 9.82 -5.44 -17.36
C LYS A 224 10.82 -4.30 -17.60
N ALA A 225 12.08 -4.67 -17.89
CA ALA A 225 13.08 -3.70 -18.28
C ALA A 225 12.63 -2.90 -19.52
N GLN A 226 12.70 -1.60 -19.44
CA GLN A 226 12.38 -0.70 -20.54
C GLN A 226 13.68 -0.24 -21.20
N GLY A 227 13.93 -0.73 -22.40
CA GLY A 227 15.14 -0.41 -23.16
C GLY A 227 16.33 -1.25 -22.70
N ASN A 228 17.18 -1.54 -23.61
CA ASN A 228 18.43 -2.23 -23.46
C ASN A 228 18.41 -3.71 -23.11
N THR A 229 17.98 -4.49 -24.06
CA THR A 229 18.40 -5.88 -24.22
C THR A 229 19.46 -5.92 -25.28
N LEU A 230 20.65 -6.41 -24.95
CA LEU A 230 21.61 -6.72 -25.98
C LEU A 230 21.05 -7.82 -26.87
N LEU A 231 20.99 -7.54 -28.17
CA LEU A 231 20.42 -8.46 -29.16
C LEU A 231 21.20 -9.77 -29.26
N ASP A 232 22.44 -9.83 -28.77
CA ASP A 232 23.29 -11.00 -28.75
C ASP A 232 23.17 -11.87 -27.47
N GLY A 233 22.25 -11.52 -26.56
CA GLY A 233 21.96 -12.28 -25.35
C GLY A 233 22.99 -12.14 -24.22
N ARG A 234 23.94 -11.19 -24.31
CA ARG A 234 24.84 -10.91 -23.19
C ARG A 234 24.09 -10.31 -22.01
N THR A 235 24.55 -10.65 -20.80
CA THR A 235 24.13 -9.92 -19.61
C THR A 235 24.78 -8.55 -19.55
N GLU A 236 24.05 -7.56 -19.07
CA GLU A 236 24.50 -6.17 -19.00
C GLU A 236 24.33 -5.60 -17.59
N ASP A 237 25.39 -4.99 -17.09
CA ASP A 237 25.32 -4.21 -15.85
C ASP A 237 24.82 -2.80 -16.17
N ILE A 238 23.49 -2.63 -16.24
CA ILE A 238 22.85 -1.35 -16.56
C ILE A 238 23.14 -0.25 -15.55
N VAL A 239 23.52 -0.60 -14.33
CA VAL A 239 23.90 0.35 -13.28
C VAL A 239 25.38 0.72 -13.42
N GLY A 240 26.28 -0.26 -13.47
CA GLY A 240 27.73 -0.03 -13.54
C GLY A 240 28.17 0.62 -14.84
N LEU A 241 27.48 0.38 -15.94
CA LEU A 241 27.73 1.02 -17.24
C LEU A 241 27.09 2.39 -17.39
N GLY A 242 26.39 2.87 -16.37
CA GLY A 242 25.73 4.19 -16.42
C GLY A 242 24.53 4.26 -17.37
N LEU A 243 23.96 3.12 -17.74
CA LEU A 243 22.81 3.07 -18.65
C LEU A 243 21.54 3.55 -17.97
N THR A 244 21.39 3.28 -16.68
CA THR A 244 20.26 3.77 -15.89
C THR A 244 20.14 5.29 -15.99
N GLN A 245 21.25 6.02 -15.85
CA GLN A 245 21.28 7.47 -15.96
C GLN A 245 20.87 7.98 -17.35
N LYS A 246 21.26 7.23 -18.40
CA LYS A 246 20.93 7.58 -19.79
C LYS A 246 19.46 7.29 -20.15
N MET A 247 18.88 6.26 -19.54
CA MET A 247 17.53 5.80 -19.85
C MET A 247 16.47 6.51 -19.01
N ALA A 248 16.79 6.87 -17.77
CA ALA A 248 15.84 7.49 -16.85
C ALA A 248 15.37 8.86 -17.35
N LYS A 249 14.06 9.00 -17.46
CA LYS A 249 13.41 10.27 -17.82
C LYS A 249 12.99 10.99 -16.55
N ASN A 250 13.47 12.22 -16.36
CA ASN A 250 13.11 13.03 -15.18
C ASN A 250 13.28 12.27 -13.85
N PRO A 251 14.46 11.69 -13.57
CA PRO A 251 14.66 10.90 -12.36
C PRO A 251 14.42 11.76 -11.12
N ARG A 252 13.76 11.14 -10.12
CA ARG A 252 13.48 11.76 -8.83
C ARG A 252 13.74 10.76 -7.71
N ALA A 253 14.21 11.26 -6.56
CA ALA A 253 14.30 10.46 -5.36
C ALA A 253 13.81 11.24 -4.12
N ARG A 254 13.05 10.56 -3.27
CA ARG A 254 12.70 11.03 -1.92
C ARG A 254 13.50 10.21 -0.92
N ILE A 255 14.42 10.86 -0.25
CA ILE A 255 15.21 10.25 0.82
C ILE A 255 14.53 10.60 2.14
N ILE A 256 14.01 9.62 2.81
CA ILE A 256 13.23 9.77 4.05
C ILE A 256 14.07 9.22 5.20
N GLU A 257 14.36 10.06 6.16
CA GLU A 257 15.02 9.68 7.40
C GLU A 257 13.97 9.49 8.49
N HIS A 258 13.93 8.30 9.07
CA HIS A 258 13.01 7.97 10.14
C HIS A 258 13.68 8.04 11.53
N SER A 259 12.87 8.24 12.57
CA SER A 259 13.33 8.06 13.93
C SER A 259 13.78 6.60 14.13
N GLY A 260 14.90 6.39 14.87
CA GLY A 260 15.47 5.05 15.02
C GLY A 260 16.51 4.66 13.98
N GLY A 261 16.81 5.55 13.00
CA GLY A 261 17.92 5.40 12.05
C GLY A 261 17.62 4.58 10.80
N LEU A 262 16.35 4.24 10.55
CA LEU A 262 15.92 3.72 9.26
C LEU A 262 15.97 4.86 8.23
N ARG A 263 16.50 4.58 7.05
CA ARG A 263 16.45 5.46 5.87
C ARG A 263 15.74 4.73 4.72
N THR A 264 14.78 5.40 4.11
CA THR A 264 14.08 4.88 2.93
C THR A 264 14.30 5.81 1.74
N ALA A 265 14.49 5.22 0.55
CA ALA A 265 14.59 5.94 -0.71
C ALA A 265 13.47 5.50 -1.64
N ILE A 266 12.59 6.42 -2.00
CA ILE A 266 11.60 6.21 -3.06
C ILE A 266 12.19 6.82 -4.33
N THR A 267 12.52 5.98 -5.31
CA THR A 267 13.14 6.40 -6.56
C THR A 267 12.17 6.23 -7.72
N VAL A 268 11.89 7.32 -8.42
CA VAL A 268 11.06 7.34 -9.63
C VAL A 268 11.99 7.35 -10.84
N LEU A 269 11.98 6.26 -11.60
CA LEU A 269 12.91 6.02 -12.72
C LEU A 269 12.14 5.65 -13.99
N ASP A 270 11.36 6.60 -14.52
CA ASP A 270 10.62 6.43 -15.76
C ASP A 270 11.55 6.10 -16.92
N GLY A 271 11.17 5.11 -17.73
CA GLY A 271 11.93 4.66 -18.90
C GLY A 271 13.01 3.62 -18.61
N VAL A 272 13.19 3.22 -17.34
CA VAL A 272 14.14 2.16 -16.97
C VAL A 272 13.43 0.84 -16.73
N VAL A 273 12.44 0.80 -15.86
CA VAL A 273 11.62 -0.38 -15.54
C VAL A 273 10.15 0.01 -15.42
N ALA A 274 9.26 -0.98 -15.57
CA ALA A 274 7.82 -0.78 -15.44
C ALA A 274 7.21 -1.53 -14.24
N ASP A 275 8.05 -2.01 -13.32
CA ASP A 275 7.67 -2.74 -12.12
C ASP A 275 7.92 -1.91 -10.87
N LEU A 276 7.41 -2.42 -9.76
CA LEU A 276 7.80 -2.00 -8.42
C LEU A 276 8.90 -2.93 -7.91
N LEU A 277 10.09 -2.39 -7.70
CA LEU A 277 11.25 -3.16 -7.26
C LEU A 277 11.71 -2.68 -5.90
N VAL A 278 12.00 -3.60 -5.00
CA VAL A 278 12.45 -3.28 -3.66
C VAL A 278 13.80 -3.92 -3.38
N ALA A 279 14.70 -3.16 -2.76
CA ALA A 279 15.87 -3.68 -2.10
C ALA A 279 15.95 -3.13 -0.67
N VAL A 280 16.30 -3.99 0.27
CA VAL A 280 16.52 -3.59 1.67
C VAL A 280 17.87 -4.06 2.15
N ARG A 281 18.51 -3.28 3.01
CA ARG A 281 19.70 -3.68 3.74
C ARG A 281 19.31 -4.00 5.17
N ALA A 282 19.41 -5.28 5.51
CA ALA A 282 19.10 -5.78 6.84
C ALA A 282 20.33 -6.40 7.50
N GLY A 283 20.52 -6.16 8.78
CA GLY A 283 21.69 -6.68 9.50
C GLY A 283 21.70 -6.33 10.97
N ARG A 284 22.67 -6.88 11.70
CA ARG A 284 22.94 -6.52 13.09
C ARG A 284 23.63 -5.16 13.17
N ARG A 285 23.47 -4.47 14.31
CA ARG A 285 23.92 -3.09 14.50
C ARG A 285 25.39 -2.81 14.17
N LEU A 286 26.27 -3.79 14.29
CA LEU A 286 27.72 -3.64 14.14
C LEU A 286 28.31 -4.40 12.94
N LEU A 287 27.46 -5.05 12.12
CA LEU A 287 27.93 -5.82 10.97
C LEU A 287 27.42 -5.20 9.66
N PRO A 288 28.19 -5.34 8.57
CA PRO A 288 27.67 -5.03 7.24
C PRO A 288 26.35 -5.77 7.01
N GLY A 289 25.29 -5.06 6.63
CA GLY A 289 24.00 -5.67 6.35
C GLY A 289 24.01 -6.44 5.04
N THR A 290 23.22 -7.51 4.96
CA THR A 290 22.90 -8.22 3.72
C THR A 290 21.84 -7.45 2.94
N ILE A 291 21.98 -7.40 1.62
CA ILE A 291 20.97 -6.83 0.73
C ILE A 291 20.03 -7.95 0.29
N TYR A 292 18.75 -7.73 0.50
CA TYR A 292 17.64 -8.56 0.03
C TYR A 292 16.84 -7.76 -0.99
N SER A 293 16.36 -8.40 -2.05
CA SER A 293 15.58 -7.72 -3.09
C SER A 293 14.44 -8.58 -3.59
N THR A 294 13.38 -7.92 -4.02
CA THR A 294 12.18 -8.54 -4.57
C THR A 294 11.50 -7.60 -5.56
N GLN A 295 10.74 -8.17 -6.47
CA GLN A 295 9.71 -7.48 -7.23
C GLN A 295 8.40 -7.53 -6.43
N LEU A 296 7.66 -6.43 -6.41
CA LEU A 296 6.31 -6.38 -5.88
C LEU A 296 5.33 -6.58 -7.05
N PHE A 297 4.77 -7.77 -7.12
CA PHE A 297 3.99 -8.20 -8.27
C PHE A 297 2.57 -7.66 -8.25
N GLN A 298 2.20 -6.95 -9.31
CA GLN A 298 0.84 -6.51 -9.59
C GLN A 298 0.26 -7.37 -10.73
N SER A 299 -0.66 -8.27 -10.39
CA SER A 299 -1.35 -9.03 -11.42
C SER A 299 -2.23 -8.14 -12.28
N GLN A 300 -2.22 -8.38 -13.58
CA GLN A 300 -2.98 -7.60 -14.56
C GLN A 300 -4.49 -7.86 -14.44
N ALA A 301 -5.28 -6.93 -15.00
CA ALA A 301 -6.71 -7.15 -15.18
C ALA A 301 -6.95 -8.37 -16.12
N PRO A 302 -8.02 -9.13 -15.94
CA PRO A 302 -9.12 -8.89 -15.00
C PRO A 302 -8.89 -9.47 -13.60
N GLN A 303 -7.86 -10.31 -13.38
CA GLN A 303 -7.68 -11.04 -12.11
C GLN A 303 -7.37 -10.12 -10.94
N GLN A 304 -6.38 -9.22 -11.08
CA GLN A 304 -5.97 -8.26 -10.05
C GLN A 304 -5.95 -8.88 -8.64
N GLU A 305 -5.28 -10.03 -8.49
CA GLU A 305 -5.30 -10.85 -7.28
C GLU A 305 -4.83 -10.13 -6.02
N HIS A 306 -4.05 -9.06 -6.17
CA HIS A 306 -3.67 -8.20 -5.06
C HIS A 306 -4.88 -7.60 -4.33
N PHE A 307 -6.00 -7.30 -5.03
CA PHE A 307 -7.25 -6.93 -4.37
C PHE A 307 -7.89 -8.11 -3.61
N SER A 308 -7.76 -9.33 -4.12
CA SER A 308 -8.22 -10.52 -3.40
C SER A 308 -7.48 -10.70 -2.07
N ARG A 309 -6.15 -10.50 -2.09
CA ARG A 309 -5.31 -10.53 -0.89
C ARG A 309 -5.67 -9.44 0.11
N LEU A 310 -5.96 -8.23 -0.37
CA LEU A 310 -6.43 -7.14 0.49
C LEU A 310 -7.78 -7.47 1.13
N VAL A 311 -8.77 -7.93 0.34
CA VAL A 311 -10.10 -8.26 0.87
C VAL A 311 -10.04 -9.44 1.86
N ALA A 312 -9.17 -10.43 1.63
CA ALA A 312 -8.91 -11.48 2.59
C ALA A 312 -8.36 -10.91 3.92
N ALA A 313 -7.36 -10.04 3.87
CA ALA A 313 -6.80 -9.41 5.06
C ALA A 313 -7.83 -8.55 5.82
N ILE A 314 -8.71 -7.85 5.10
CA ILE A 314 -9.83 -7.10 5.70
C ILE A 314 -10.83 -8.06 6.35
N SER A 315 -11.15 -9.19 5.72
CA SER A 315 -12.06 -10.19 6.26
C SER A 315 -11.50 -10.81 7.54
N ASP A 316 -10.22 -11.19 7.54
CA ASP A 316 -9.52 -11.71 8.72
C ASP A 316 -9.51 -10.68 9.86
N PHE A 317 -9.34 -9.40 9.54
CA PHE A 317 -9.43 -8.31 10.50
C PHE A 317 -10.83 -8.23 11.13
N PHE A 318 -11.88 -8.32 10.33
CA PHE A 318 -13.26 -8.26 10.82
C PHE A 318 -13.63 -9.45 11.70
N GLU A 319 -13.10 -10.62 11.42
CA GLU A 319 -13.34 -11.83 12.22
C GLU A 319 -12.55 -11.84 13.53
N SER A 320 -11.31 -11.37 13.49
CA SER A 320 -10.39 -11.43 14.64
C SER A 320 -10.37 -10.17 15.51
N GLY A 321 -10.84 -9.03 14.99
CA GLY A 321 -10.67 -7.71 15.60
C GLY A 321 -9.23 -7.20 15.59
N ARG A 322 -8.29 -7.92 14.99
CA ARG A 322 -6.87 -7.57 14.94
C ARG A 322 -6.53 -6.95 13.60
N ALA A 323 -6.16 -5.68 13.62
CA ALA A 323 -5.72 -4.98 12.41
C ALA A 323 -4.51 -5.69 11.78
N PRO A 324 -4.47 -5.85 10.44
CA PRO A 324 -3.36 -6.48 9.73
C PRO A 324 -2.05 -5.68 9.84
N TRP A 325 -2.14 -4.39 10.14
CA TRP A 325 -1.01 -3.50 10.43
C TRP A 325 -1.42 -2.37 11.38
N ASP A 326 -0.40 -1.76 12.01
CA ASP A 326 -0.57 -0.72 13.01
C ASP A 326 -0.98 0.63 12.41
N THR A 327 -1.72 1.45 13.16
CA THR A 327 -2.14 2.81 12.78
C THR A 327 -0.96 3.77 12.62
N THR A 328 0.20 3.50 13.24
CA THR A 328 1.44 4.26 13.04
C THR A 328 1.80 4.40 11.57
N ARG A 329 1.53 3.37 10.77
CA ARG A 329 1.73 3.39 9.33
C ARG A 329 0.87 4.45 8.65
N ALA A 330 -0.40 4.55 9.04
CA ALA A 330 -1.31 5.54 8.50
C ALA A 330 -0.89 6.98 8.87
N LEU A 331 -0.35 7.18 10.08
CA LEU A 331 0.22 8.46 10.49
C LEU A 331 1.42 8.86 9.66
N VAL A 332 2.34 7.92 9.42
CA VAL A 332 3.53 8.19 8.60
C VAL A 332 3.16 8.45 7.14
N ALA A 333 2.17 7.72 6.61
CA ALA A 333 1.67 7.96 5.26
C ALA A 333 1.02 9.35 5.12
N ALA A 334 0.28 9.82 6.14
CA ALA A 334 -0.31 11.16 6.17
C ALA A 334 0.76 12.27 6.31
N ASP A 335 1.79 12.06 7.15
CA ASP A 335 2.94 12.98 7.26
C ASP A 335 3.70 13.07 5.93
N LEU A 336 3.92 11.92 5.27
CA LEU A 336 4.52 11.89 3.93
C LEU A 336 3.66 12.66 2.93
N ALA A 337 2.36 12.41 2.88
CA ALA A 337 1.43 13.09 1.98
C ALA A 337 1.46 14.62 2.17
N GLU A 338 1.45 15.09 3.42
CA GLU A 338 1.54 16.51 3.76
C GLU A 338 2.84 17.15 3.25
N ARG A 339 3.97 16.43 3.36
CA ARG A 339 5.29 16.92 2.92
C ARG A 339 5.47 16.86 1.40
N LEU A 340 4.83 15.91 0.71
CA LEU A 340 4.85 15.81 -0.75
C LEU A 340 3.95 16.85 -1.42
N GLY A 341 2.96 17.40 -0.71
CA GLY A 341 2.03 18.43 -1.20
C GLY A 341 2.55 19.85 -1.05
N LYS A 342 3.70 20.04 -0.39
CA LYS A 342 4.41 21.32 -0.22
C LYS A 342 5.49 21.49 -1.27
#